data_f730cc93e8610b7de213f6874f6f773a
#
_entry.id   f730cc93e8610b7de213f6874f6f773a
#
_cell.length_a   1.000
_cell.length_b   1.000
_cell.length_c   1.000
_cell.angle_alpha   90.00
_cell.angle_beta   90.00
_cell.angle_gamma   90.00
#
_symmetry.space_group_name_H-M   'P 1'
#
loop_
_entity.id
_entity.type
_entity.pdbx_description
1 polymer ?
#
loop_
_entity_poly.entity_id
_entity_poly.type
_entity_poly.pdbx_seq_one_letter_code
_entity_poly.pdbx_strand_id
1 'polypeptide(L)'
;MKKLFYTALIILFSSQLFAYDMDIPKRTFEIGMNVEAGVSNNYFAAEEMLVKDLEIDFTKISDEISSDGLVISTKEIFNTFLNLNLKNGWHFGARNGVEGSGNVAISKALFDFLGKGNSLNETLTFETDANFDLFYYCETNVEWKMFGFKFGFGPALFKPLVHVESNDSHVSFTNGSDGSITADVEMGLSVYSSGSIEKIDNPADLNQWLEWLKGGWGFDANFTCEHRLTETLQGRAYMRLPIVPGSMNNLAQTTFVSRYNAVDMIDMIKTGGEFNSEFKDFTYSTEKKYVSRPFRTGAEVNWRPFGEWMIFNGMLGFAVKYPWTTDAKAYGEFNFGVHGEIFKILGFDLSSSYFNEIFSQRAGIMLNFKVIEIDAGVAFQGASFSKSWLGSGAGCYVGVAVGW
;
A
#
# COMPACT_ATOMS: atom_id res chain seq x y z
N MET A 1 -5.23 21.55 -7.28
CA MET A 1 -4.59 20.39 -7.93
C MET A 1 -3.06 20.37 -7.82
N LYS A 2 -2.29 21.39 -8.28
CA LYS A 2 -0.82 21.36 -8.16
C LYS A 2 -0.31 21.18 -6.71
N LYS A 3 -0.91 21.85 -5.72
CA LYS A 3 -0.52 21.73 -4.31
C LYS A 3 -0.83 20.34 -3.73
N LEU A 4 -1.99 19.74 -4.08
CA LEU A 4 -2.36 18.38 -3.65
C LEU A 4 -1.41 17.34 -4.25
N PHE A 5 -0.99 17.54 -5.51
CA PHE A 5 -0.02 16.68 -6.19
C PHE A 5 1.37 16.72 -5.53
N TYR A 6 1.83 17.91 -5.10
CA TYR A 6 3.09 18.04 -4.36
C TYR A 6 3.00 17.48 -2.94
N THR A 7 1.84 17.62 -2.27
CA THR A 7 1.63 17.01 -0.95
C THR A 7 1.58 15.48 -1.06
N ALA A 8 0.90 14.93 -2.07
CA ALA A 8 0.94 13.51 -2.38
C ALA A 8 2.36 13.05 -2.75
N LEU A 9 3.15 13.86 -3.47
CA LEU A 9 4.52 13.53 -3.84
C LEU A 9 5.48 13.51 -2.65
N ILE A 10 5.25 14.32 -1.61
CA ILE A 10 6.05 14.34 -0.37
C ILE A 10 5.69 13.15 0.53
N ILE A 11 4.46 12.62 0.42
CA ILE A 11 3.99 11.43 1.16
C ILE A 11 4.50 10.13 0.53
N LEU A 12 5.08 10.17 -0.67
CA LEU A 12 5.40 9.02 -1.54
C LEU A 12 6.71 8.29 -1.22
N PHE A 13 7.16 8.24 0.06
CA PHE A 13 8.41 7.53 0.33
C PHE A 13 8.40 6.72 1.63
N SER A 14 8.37 5.36 1.58
CA SER A 14 8.51 4.57 2.79
C SER A 14 8.65 3.04 2.69
N SER A 15 9.43 2.38 3.53
CA SER A 15 9.70 0.94 3.48
C SER A 15 9.36 0.13 4.72
N GLN A 16 8.97 -1.14 4.51
CA GLN A 16 9.18 -2.18 5.51
C GLN A 16 10.41 -3.02 5.11
N LEU A 17 11.51 -2.77 5.76
CA LEU A 17 12.52 -3.79 5.91
C LEU A 17 12.00 -4.75 6.98
N PHE A 18 11.61 -5.96 6.58
CA PHE A 18 11.60 -7.06 7.51
C PHE A 18 13.05 -7.23 7.91
N ALA A 19 13.36 -6.81 9.13
CA ALA A 19 14.71 -6.98 9.65
C ALA A 19 15.03 -8.47 9.58
N TYR A 20 16.02 -8.82 8.79
CA TYR A 20 16.64 -10.13 8.82
C TYR A 20 17.29 -10.30 10.19
N ASP A 21 16.49 -10.70 11.19
CA ASP A 21 16.91 -10.77 12.57
C ASP A 21 17.54 -12.13 12.92
N MET A 22 18.44 -12.58 12.08
CA MET A 22 19.38 -13.61 12.48
C MET A 22 20.55 -12.91 13.16
N ASP A 23 21.04 -13.42 14.28
CA ASP A 23 22.19 -12.95 15.07
C ASP A 23 23.41 -12.48 14.22
N ILE A 24 23.20 -11.65 13.22
CA ILE A 24 24.22 -10.76 12.66
C ILE A 24 24.69 -9.97 13.85
N PRO A 25 26.00 -9.77 14.06
CA PRO A 25 26.48 -9.01 15.21
C PRO A 25 25.79 -7.65 15.23
N LYS A 26 24.69 -7.59 15.98
CA LYS A 26 23.84 -6.41 16.06
C LYS A 26 24.64 -5.32 16.73
N ARG A 27 24.59 -4.16 16.15
CA ARG A 27 25.09 -2.95 16.79
C ARG A 27 24.43 -2.83 18.16
N THR A 28 25.19 -2.48 19.18
CA THR A 28 24.64 -2.27 20.54
C THR A 28 23.57 -1.17 20.51
N PHE A 29 23.83 -0.14 19.74
CA PHE A 29 22.91 0.97 19.48
C PHE A 29 22.82 1.20 17.98
N GLU A 30 21.61 1.46 17.49
CA GLU A 30 21.35 1.76 16.10
C GLU A 30 20.19 2.73 15.98
N ILE A 31 20.34 3.74 15.13
CA ILE A 31 19.27 4.64 14.71
C ILE A 31 19.26 4.70 13.19
N GLY A 32 18.09 4.73 12.60
CA GLY A 32 17.99 4.78 11.16
C GLY A 32 16.64 5.26 10.65
N MET A 33 16.56 5.28 9.34
CA MET A 33 15.34 5.61 8.61
C MET A 33 15.20 4.71 7.39
N ASN A 34 13.97 4.42 7.04
CA ASN A 34 13.62 3.65 5.86
C ASN A 34 12.51 4.35 5.08
N VAL A 35 12.58 4.22 3.78
CA VAL A 35 11.68 4.83 2.81
C VAL A 35 11.37 3.84 1.70
N GLU A 36 10.10 3.53 1.44
CA GLU A 36 9.66 2.73 0.28
C GLU A 36 8.43 3.36 -0.34
N ALA A 37 8.35 3.37 -1.65
CA ALA A 37 7.17 3.72 -2.39
C ALA A 37 6.97 2.78 -3.57
N GLY A 38 5.72 2.51 -3.92
CA GLY A 38 5.40 1.70 -5.07
C GLY A 38 3.99 1.91 -5.58
N VAL A 39 3.84 1.77 -6.89
CA VAL A 39 2.57 1.75 -7.59
C VAL A 39 2.53 0.54 -8.51
N SER A 40 1.40 -0.11 -8.57
CA SER A 40 1.19 -1.29 -9.41
C SER A 40 -0.18 -1.30 -10.05
N ASN A 41 -0.33 -2.07 -11.12
CA ASN A 41 -1.61 -2.41 -11.69
C ASN A 41 -1.67 -3.92 -11.99
N ASN A 42 -2.88 -4.43 -12.26
CA ASN A 42 -3.07 -5.87 -12.50
C ASN A 42 -3.09 -6.25 -13.98
N TYR A 43 -2.95 -5.30 -14.90
CA TYR A 43 -3.08 -5.59 -16.34
C TYR A 43 -1.89 -5.11 -17.16
N PHE A 44 -1.57 -3.82 -17.18
CA PHE A 44 -0.57 -3.25 -18.07
C PHE A 44 0.86 -3.57 -17.63
N ALA A 45 1.67 -4.10 -18.53
CA ALA A 45 3.11 -4.23 -18.32
C ALA A 45 3.85 -2.93 -18.69
N ALA A 46 5.02 -2.69 -18.09
CA ALA A 46 5.80 -1.48 -18.34
C ALA A 46 6.19 -1.35 -19.83
N GLU A 47 6.50 -2.45 -20.49
CA GLU A 47 6.82 -2.49 -21.91
C GLU A 47 5.67 -2.06 -22.81
N GLU A 48 4.41 -2.34 -22.39
CA GLU A 48 3.22 -1.92 -23.13
C GLU A 48 2.91 -0.42 -22.92
N MET A 49 3.31 0.16 -21.78
CA MET A 49 3.07 1.57 -21.45
C MET A 49 4.16 2.52 -21.96
N LEU A 50 5.38 2.01 -22.15
CA LEU A 50 6.56 2.83 -22.54
C LEU A 50 6.80 2.88 -24.05
N VAL A 51 5.80 2.53 -24.86
CA VAL A 51 5.87 2.62 -26.33
C VAL A 51 5.56 4.04 -26.81
N LYS A 52 6.17 4.43 -27.93
CA LYS A 52 6.01 5.78 -28.50
C LYS A 52 4.55 6.06 -28.94
N ASP A 53 3.90 5.05 -29.51
CA ASP A 53 2.53 5.12 -30.00
C ASP A 53 1.73 4.05 -29.25
N LEU A 54 1.05 4.46 -28.16
CA LEU A 54 0.24 3.58 -27.34
C LEU A 54 -1.08 3.28 -28.05
N GLU A 55 -1.27 2.05 -28.49
CA GLU A 55 -2.53 1.53 -29.04
C GLU A 55 -3.25 0.71 -27.97
N ILE A 56 -4.45 1.14 -27.59
CA ILE A 56 -5.26 0.48 -26.57
C ILE A 56 -6.31 -0.38 -27.25
N ASP A 57 -6.13 -1.69 -27.22
CA ASP A 57 -7.09 -2.68 -27.71
C ASP A 57 -8.03 -3.09 -26.56
N PHE A 58 -9.20 -2.45 -26.49
CA PHE A 58 -10.21 -2.75 -25.47
C PHE A 58 -10.78 -4.16 -25.58
N THR A 59 -10.80 -4.77 -26.77
CA THR A 59 -11.26 -6.15 -26.94
C THR A 59 -10.27 -7.12 -26.27
N LYS A 60 -8.99 -6.93 -26.50
CA LYS A 60 -7.93 -7.70 -25.81
C LYS A 60 -7.99 -7.50 -24.30
N ILE A 61 -8.14 -6.25 -23.83
CA ILE A 61 -8.28 -5.97 -22.40
C ILE A 61 -9.49 -6.70 -21.83
N SER A 62 -10.64 -6.62 -22.45
CA SER A 62 -11.88 -7.29 -22.03
C SER A 62 -11.72 -8.81 -21.88
N ASP A 63 -10.99 -9.44 -22.79
CA ASP A 63 -10.78 -10.91 -22.77
C ASP A 63 -9.76 -11.36 -21.72
N GLU A 64 -8.74 -10.55 -21.46
CA GLU A 64 -7.61 -10.90 -20.60
C GLU A 64 -7.71 -10.38 -19.15
N ILE A 65 -8.47 -9.29 -18.91
CA ILE A 65 -8.58 -8.71 -17.58
C ILE A 65 -9.36 -9.63 -16.63
N SER A 66 -8.94 -9.65 -15.35
CA SER A 66 -9.62 -10.45 -14.32
C SER A 66 -11.05 -9.98 -14.07
N SER A 67 -11.83 -10.80 -13.36
CA SER A 67 -13.20 -10.44 -12.91
C SER A 67 -13.23 -9.17 -12.05
N ASP A 68 -12.12 -8.88 -11.35
CA ASP A 68 -12.00 -7.70 -10.49
C ASP A 68 -11.78 -6.40 -11.27
N GLY A 69 -11.64 -6.50 -12.61
CA GLY A 69 -11.37 -5.37 -13.49
C GLY A 69 -9.93 -4.89 -13.43
N LEU A 70 -9.70 -3.60 -13.76
CA LEU A 70 -8.40 -2.95 -13.64
C LEU A 70 -8.23 -2.42 -12.22
N VAL A 71 -7.27 -2.97 -11.51
CA VAL A 71 -6.91 -2.51 -10.15
C VAL A 71 -5.56 -1.82 -10.20
N ILE A 72 -5.51 -0.58 -9.74
CA ILE A 72 -4.28 0.19 -9.52
C ILE A 72 -4.09 0.30 -8.02
N SER A 73 -2.94 -0.12 -7.52
CA SER A 73 -2.64 -0.15 -6.10
C SER A 73 -1.40 0.67 -5.78
N THR A 74 -1.40 1.30 -4.60
CA THR A 74 -0.26 2.05 -4.07
C THR A 74 0.12 1.56 -2.68
N LYS A 75 1.39 1.71 -2.36
CA LYS A 75 1.94 1.42 -1.04
C LYS A 75 3.05 2.38 -0.72
N GLU A 76 2.96 3.02 0.43
CA GLU A 76 3.95 3.95 0.93
C GLU A 76 4.22 3.69 2.42
N ILE A 77 5.49 3.70 2.83
CA ILE A 77 5.90 3.63 4.23
C ILE A 77 7.13 4.52 4.43
N PHE A 78 7.12 5.42 5.38
CA PHE A 78 8.29 6.13 5.92
C PHE A 78 8.43 5.79 7.38
N ASN A 79 9.58 5.39 7.84
CA ASN A 79 9.80 5.23 9.26
C ASN A 79 11.22 5.59 9.69
N THR A 80 11.33 6.01 10.93
CA THR A 80 12.57 6.10 11.68
C THR A 80 12.55 5.06 12.79
N PHE A 81 13.70 4.52 13.13
CA PHE A 81 13.81 3.52 14.17
C PHE A 81 15.03 3.75 15.06
N LEU A 82 14.92 3.21 16.27
CA LEU A 82 15.99 3.13 17.24
C LEU A 82 16.01 1.72 17.83
N ASN A 83 17.17 1.08 17.82
CA ASN A 83 17.40 -0.24 18.40
C ASN A 83 18.50 -0.17 19.46
N LEU A 84 18.30 -0.86 20.57
CA LEU A 84 19.26 -1.04 21.64
C LEU A 84 19.38 -2.53 21.97
N ASN A 85 20.52 -3.13 21.67
CA ASN A 85 20.81 -4.54 21.93
C ASN A 85 21.73 -4.67 23.16
N LEU A 86 21.22 -5.26 24.24
CA LEU A 86 22.00 -5.47 25.47
C LEU A 86 22.65 -6.84 25.48
N LYS A 87 23.85 -6.92 26.07
CA LYS A 87 24.64 -8.15 26.18
C LYS A 87 23.93 -9.30 26.92
N ASN A 88 22.94 -9.00 27.77
CA ASN A 88 22.14 -9.99 28.49
C ASN A 88 20.98 -10.59 27.68
N GLY A 89 20.90 -10.28 26.38
CA GLY A 89 19.87 -10.80 25.47
C GLY A 89 18.56 -10.01 25.45
N TRP A 90 18.50 -8.85 26.10
CA TRP A 90 17.41 -7.92 25.96
C TRP A 90 17.61 -7.07 24.71
N HIS A 91 16.51 -6.85 24.01
CA HIS A 91 16.43 -5.90 22.91
C HIS A 91 15.31 -4.91 23.17
N PHE A 92 15.57 -3.64 22.94
CA PHE A 92 14.60 -2.56 22.98
C PHE A 92 14.58 -1.88 21.62
N GLY A 93 13.41 -1.83 21.00
CA GLY A 93 13.16 -1.15 19.74
C GLY A 93 12.13 -0.05 19.92
N ALA A 94 12.30 1.03 19.17
CA ALA A 94 11.27 2.03 18.97
C ALA A 94 11.23 2.38 17.49
N ARG A 95 10.03 2.53 16.95
CA ARG A 95 9.82 2.92 15.56
C ARG A 95 8.68 3.92 15.49
N ASN A 96 8.85 4.95 14.69
CA ASN A 96 7.76 5.83 14.34
C ASN A 96 7.75 6.09 12.84
N GLY A 97 6.59 6.37 12.29
CA GLY A 97 6.52 6.62 10.86
C GLY A 97 5.10 6.79 10.34
N VAL A 98 5.02 6.76 9.03
CA VAL A 98 3.76 6.84 8.28
C VAL A 98 3.69 5.61 7.39
N GLU A 99 2.53 4.94 7.34
CA GLU A 99 2.23 3.89 6.39
C GLU A 99 0.96 4.24 5.62
N GLY A 100 0.99 4.09 4.30
CA GLY A 100 -0.13 4.29 3.40
C GLY A 100 -0.32 3.11 2.46
N SER A 101 -1.56 2.83 2.12
CA SER A 101 -1.90 1.89 1.07
C SER A 101 -3.29 2.15 0.54
N GLY A 102 -3.49 1.93 -0.74
CA GLY A 102 -4.81 2.08 -1.35
C GLY A 102 -4.90 1.43 -2.71
N ASN A 103 -6.12 1.33 -3.20
CA ASN A 103 -6.38 0.88 -4.55
C ASN A 103 -7.52 1.67 -5.19
N VAL A 104 -7.51 1.67 -6.51
CA VAL A 104 -8.62 2.11 -7.36
C VAL A 104 -8.95 0.93 -8.27
N ALA A 105 -10.20 0.49 -8.25
CA ALA A 105 -10.70 -0.59 -9.08
C ALA A 105 -11.71 -0.07 -10.11
N ILE A 106 -11.51 -0.41 -11.37
CA ILE A 106 -12.42 -0.12 -12.48
C ILE A 106 -12.99 -1.45 -12.96
N SER A 107 -14.32 -1.60 -12.89
CA SER A 107 -15.03 -2.84 -13.20
C SER A 107 -14.66 -3.41 -14.58
N LYS A 108 -14.51 -4.73 -14.66
CA LYS A 108 -14.35 -5.47 -15.92
C LYS A 108 -15.47 -5.15 -16.92
N ALA A 109 -16.70 -4.95 -16.45
CA ALA A 109 -17.84 -4.68 -17.31
C ALA A 109 -17.68 -3.41 -18.17
N LEU A 110 -16.91 -2.40 -17.69
CA LEU A 110 -16.54 -1.25 -18.51
C LEU A 110 -15.65 -1.64 -19.70
N PHE A 111 -14.70 -2.52 -19.50
CA PHE A 111 -13.80 -3.00 -20.56
C PHE A 111 -14.53 -3.93 -21.53
N ASP A 112 -15.45 -4.77 -21.02
CA ASP A 112 -16.33 -5.60 -21.86
C ASP A 112 -17.19 -4.73 -22.76
N PHE A 113 -17.77 -3.66 -22.23
CA PHE A 113 -18.51 -2.68 -23.00
C PHE A 113 -17.65 -1.98 -24.07
N LEU A 114 -16.48 -1.46 -23.70
CA LEU A 114 -15.59 -0.77 -24.63
C LEU A 114 -15.03 -1.69 -25.74
N GLY A 115 -14.83 -2.97 -25.42
CA GLY A 115 -14.31 -3.96 -26.37
C GLY A 115 -15.38 -4.66 -27.21
N LYS A 116 -16.58 -4.90 -26.68
CA LYS A 116 -17.62 -5.75 -27.28
C LYS A 116 -18.91 -4.98 -27.61
N GLY A 117 -19.06 -3.78 -27.06
CA GLY A 117 -20.26 -2.96 -27.22
C GLY A 117 -21.41 -3.38 -26.30
N ASN A 118 -22.60 -2.84 -26.60
CA ASN A 118 -23.83 -3.05 -25.84
C ASN A 118 -24.99 -3.40 -26.77
N SER A 119 -25.96 -4.15 -26.28
CA SER A 119 -27.18 -4.48 -26.97
C SER A 119 -28.13 -3.24 -27.02
N LEU A 120 -29.01 -3.19 -28.02
CA LEU A 120 -30.05 -2.15 -28.08
C LEU A 120 -31.00 -2.29 -26.88
N ASN A 121 -31.42 -1.15 -26.33
CA ASN A 121 -32.30 -1.06 -25.15
C ASN A 121 -31.72 -1.67 -23.86
N GLU A 122 -30.46 -1.81 -23.79
CA GLU A 122 -29.81 -2.28 -22.58
C GLU A 122 -29.07 -1.12 -21.89
N THR A 123 -29.26 -0.99 -20.57
CA THR A 123 -28.46 -0.11 -19.73
C THR A 123 -27.45 -0.95 -18.98
N LEU A 124 -26.19 -0.70 -19.21
CA LEU A 124 -25.10 -1.30 -18.45
C LEU A 124 -24.67 -0.34 -17.35
N THR A 125 -24.44 -0.88 -16.15
CA THR A 125 -23.92 -0.12 -15.03
C THR A 125 -22.60 -0.73 -14.57
N PHE A 126 -21.60 0.09 -14.41
CA PHE A 126 -20.25 -0.30 -14.00
C PHE A 126 -19.93 0.34 -12.67
N GLU A 127 -19.43 -0.46 -11.75
CA GLU A 127 -18.97 0.04 -10.47
C GLU A 127 -17.49 0.45 -10.55
N THR A 128 -17.13 1.50 -9.85
CA THR A 128 -15.75 1.90 -9.59
C THR A 128 -15.56 1.98 -8.08
N ASP A 129 -14.47 1.44 -7.59
CA ASP A 129 -14.13 1.49 -6.17
C ASP A 129 -12.78 2.19 -5.99
N ALA A 130 -12.68 3.00 -4.95
CA ALA A 130 -11.44 3.64 -4.55
C ALA A 130 -11.34 3.61 -3.04
N ASN A 131 -10.22 3.14 -2.54
CA ASN A 131 -9.90 3.22 -1.12
C ASN A 131 -8.44 3.59 -0.93
N PHE A 132 -8.16 4.33 0.14
CA PHE A 132 -6.81 4.66 0.55
C PHE A 132 -6.78 4.94 2.06
N ASP A 133 -5.83 4.35 2.74
CA ASP A 133 -5.58 4.55 4.16
C ASP A 133 -4.19 5.12 4.39
N LEU A 134 -4.09 6.12 5.25
CA LEU A 134 -2.83 6.70 5.70
C LEU A 134 -2.81 6.77 7.22
N PHE A 135 -1.82 6.13 7.82
CA PHE A 135 -1.63 6.08 9.27
C PHE A 135 -0.28 6.67 9.67
N TYR A 136 -0.27 7.46 10.72
CA TYR A 136 0.94 7.71 11.51
C TYR A 136 0.99 6.71 12.66
N TYR A 137 2.17 6.21 13.03
CA TYR A 137 2.32 5.26 14.12
C TYR A 137 3.57 5.48 14.95
N CYS A 138 3.50 5.11 16.24
CA CYS A 138 4.62 4.97 17.16
C CYS A 138 4.56 3.58 17.79
N GLU A 139 5.56 2.77 17.52
CA GLU A 139 5.68 1.40 18.03
C GLU A 139 6.90 1.29 18.94
N THR A 140 6.75 0.53 20.00
CA THR A 140 7.90 0.08 20.80
C THR A 140 7.96 -1.43 20.77
N ASN A 141 9.13 -2.00 21.01
CA ASN A 141 9.31 -3.44 21.10
C ASN A 141 10.32 -3.75 22.21
N VAL A 142 9.97 -4.68 23.05
CA VAL A 142 10.87 -5.23 24.08
C VAL A 142 10.96 -6.72 23.87
N GLU A 143 12.17 -7.23 23.66
CA GLU A 143 12.41 -8.65 23.49
C GLU A 143 13.31 -9.17 24.59
N TRP A 144 13.03 -10.39 25.07
CA TRP A 144 13.79 -11.06 26.10
C TRP A 144 13.90 -12.56 25.84
N LYS A 145 14.97 -13.17 26.31
CA LYS A 145 15.18 -14.62 26.19
C LYS A 145 14.68 -15.35 27.44
N MET A 146 13.87 -16.39 27.24
CA MET A 146 13.37 -17.25 28.31
C MET A 146 13.10 -18.66 27.74
N PHE A 147 13.55 -19.69 28.45
CA PHE A 147 13.39 -21.12 28.09
C PHE A 147 13.86 -21.48 26.66
N GLY A 148 14.89 -20.83 26.15
CA GLY A 148 15.40 -21.04 24.79
C GLY A 148 14.63 -20.32 23.68
N PHE A 149 13.54 -19.63 24.03
CA PHE A 149 12.78 -18.75 23.14
C PHE A 149 13.13 -17.28 23.39
N LYS A 150 13.00 -16.48 22.35
CA LYS A 150 13.05 -15.03 22.45
C LYS A 150 11.63 -14.51 22.23
N PHE A 151 11.05 -13.94 23.26
CA PHE A 151 9.73 -13.35 23.22
C PHE A 151 9.84 -11.85 23.01
N GLY A 152 8.92 -11.30 22.23
CA GLY A 152 8.79 -9.87 22.03
C GLY A 152 7.37 -9.39 22.28
N PHE A 153 7.28 -8.24 22.89
CA PHE A 153 6.05 -7.51 23.10
C PHE A 153 6.25 -6.04 22.74
N GLY A 154 5.32 -5.49 21.95
CA GLY A 154 5.38 -4.12 21.47
C GLY A 154 4.03 -3.44 21.44
N PRO A 155 3.71 -2.56 22.40
CA PRO A 155 2.59 -1.65 22.27
C PRO A 155 2.83 -0.66 21.12
N ALA A 156 1.79 -0.39 20.35
CA ALA A 156 1.82 0.54 19.24
C ALA A 156 0.64 1.51 19.33
N LEU A 157 0.93 2.79 19.32
CA LEU A 157 -0.07 3.82 19.12
C LEU A 157 -0.10 4.19 17.64
N PHE A 158 -1.28 4.33 17.07
CA PHE A 158 -1.42 4.80 15.70
C PHE A 158 -2.51 5.87 15.58
N LYS A 159 -2.38 6.67 14.55
CA LYS A 159 -3.32 7.75 14.23
C LYS A 159 -3.70 7.60 12.76
N PRO A 160 -4.98 7.31 12.43
CA PRO A 160 -5.42 7.41 11.06
C PRO A 160 -5.39 8.89 10.66
N LEU A 161 -4.66 9.21 9.61
CA LEU A 161 -4.53 10.57 9.10
C LEU A 161 -5.56 10.85 8.01
N VAL A 162 -5.68 9.93 7.06
CA VAL A 162 -6.60 10.01 5.93
C VAL A 162 -7.19 8.63 5.67
N HIS A 163 -8.47 8.60 5.37
CA HIS A 163 -9.18 7.45 4.83
C HIS A 163 -10.04 7.93 3.67
N VAL A 164 -9.87 7.33 2.52
CA VAL A 164 -10.64 7.62 1.31
C VAL A 164 -11.48 6.41 0.97
N GLU A 165 -12.74 6.63 0.65
CA GLU A 165 -13.63 5.61 0.11
C GLU A 165 -14.49 6.20 -1.01
N SER A 166 -14.81 5.38 -2.01
CA SER A 166 -15.78 5.76 -3.04
C SER A 166 -17.19 5.66 -2.48
N ASN A 167 -18.05 6.59 -2.88
CA ASN A 167 -19.48 6.58 -2.58
C ASN A 167 -20.26 6.57 -3.87
N ASP A 168 -21.27 5.71 -3.98
CA ASP A 168 -22.24 5.68 -5.09
C ASP A 168 -21.61 5.90 -6.48
N SER A 169 -20.41 5.35 -6.66
CA SER A 169 -19.63 5.53 -7.87
C SER A 169 -20.08 4.54 -8.92
N HIS A 170 -20.68 5.04 -9.99
CA HIS A 170 -21.13 4.20 -11.10
C HIS A 170 -20.94 4.90 -12.45
N VAL A 171 -20.81 4.11 -13.47
CA VAL A 171 -20.88 4.52 -14.86
C VAL A 171 -22.04 3.76 -15.49
N SER A 172 -23.01 4.46 -16.07
CA SER A 172 -24.08 3.83 -16.82
C SER A 172 -24.02 4.21 -18.29
N PHE A 173 -24.33 3.26 -19.15
CA PHE A 173 -24.39 3.44 -20.58
C PHE A 173 -25.68 2.84 -21.13
N THR A 174 -26.40 3.61 -21.92
CA THR A 174 -27.64 3.17 -22.53
C THR A 174 -27.59 3.40 -24.05
N ASN A 175 -27.97 2.37 -24.79
CA ASN A 175 -28.15 2.42 -26.22
C ASN A 175 -29.66 2.28 -26.51
N GLY A 176 -30.31 3.40 -26.82
CA GLY A 176 -31.77 3.45 -27.02
C GLY A 176 -32.23 2.81 -28.32
N SER A 177 -33.49 2.33 -28.35
CA SER A 177 -34.11 1.77 -29.57
C SER A 177 -34.32 2.80 -30.66
N ASP A 178 -34.34 4.07 -30.31
CA ASP A 178 -34.43 5.21 -31.24
C ASP A 178 -33.03 5.59 -31.79
N GLY A 179 -32.01 4.89 -31.42
CA GLY A 179 -30.62 5.17 -31.80
C GLY A 179 -29.89 6.17 -30.88
N SER A 180 -30.56 6.65 -29.83
CA SER A 180 -29.94 7.54 -28.86
C SER A 180 -28.86 6.81 -28.05
N ILE A 181 -27.80 7.52 -27.71
CA ILE A 181 -26.69 7.01 -26.89
C ILE A 181 -26.55 7.96 -25.71
N THR A 182 -26.66 7.42 -24.51
CA THR A 182 -26.41 8.17 -23.28
C THR A 182 -25.35 7.46 -22.41
N ALA A 183 -24.44 8.23 -21.87
CA ALA A 183 -23.51 7.76 -20.86
C ALA A 183 -23.51 8.73 -19.68
N ASP A 184 -23.80 8.21 -18.50
CA ASP A 184 -23.73 8.93 -17.23
C ASP A 184 -22.63 8.34 -16.38
N VAL A 185 -21.72 9.20 -15.92
CA VAL A 185 -20.65 8.88 -14.98
C VAL A 185 -20.90 9.66 -13.71
N GLU A 186 -21.06 8.98 -12.60
CA GLU A 186 -21.10 9.59 -11.29
C GLU A 186 -20.05 8.90 -10.40
N MET A 187 -19.09 9.67 -9.90
CA MET A 187 -18.01 9.19 -9.04
C MET A 187 -17.96 10.04 -7.78
N GLY A 188 -18.54 9.52 -6.71
CA GLY A 188 -18.48 10.12 -5.38
C GLY A 188 -17.22 9.70 -4.64
N LEU A 189 -16.59 10.65 -3.97
CA LEU A 189 -15.45 10.40 -3.08
C LEU A 189 -15.72 11.00 -1.71
N SER A 190 -15.54 10.19 -0.67
CA SER A 190 -15.48 10.60 0.72
C SER A 190 -14.05 10.54 1.22
N VAL A 191 -13.54 11.65 1.72
CA VAL A 191 -12.22 11.78 2.31
C VAL A 191 -12.37 12.12 3.78
N TYR A 192 -12.19 11.13 4.63
CA TYR A 192 -12.12 11.34 6.07
C TYR A 192 -10.71 11.73 6.47
N SER A 193 -10.57 12.66 7.40
CA SER A 193 -9.27 13.12 7.85
C SER A 193 -9.24 13.51 9.33
N SER A 194 -8.07 13.40 9.93
CA SER A 194 -7.85 13.80 11.32
C SER A 194 -7.79 15.31 11.53
N GLY A 195 -7.32 16.05 10.52
CA GLY A 195 -7.30 17.49 10.50
C GLY A 195 -8.15 18.05 9.37
N SER A 196 -8.47 19.33 9.38
CA SER A 196 -9.25 19.97 8.33
C SER A 196 -8.45 20.07 7.03
N ILE A 197 -8.94 19.41 5.97
CA ILE A 197 -8.35 19.48 4.62
C ILE A 197 -8.54 20.89 4.04
N GLU A 198 -9.67 21.53 4.30
CA GLU A 198 -9.99 22.89 3.85
C GLU A 198 -8.93 23.93 4.28
N LYS A 199 -8.30 23.69 5.43
CA LYS A 199 -7.36 24.64 6.07
C LYS A 199 -5.89 24.37 5.74
N ILE A 200 -5.59 23.49 4.79
CA ILE A 200 -4.20 23.27 4.35
C ILE A 200 -3.78 24.39 3.39
N ASP A 201 -3.39 25.52 3.95
CA ASP A 201 -2.89 26.65 3.15
C ASP A 201 -1.41 26.47 2.75
N ASN A 202 -0.61 25.87 3.64
CA ASN A 202 0.80 25.61 3.41
C ASN A 202 1.19 24.20 3.85
N PRO A 203 1.41 23.26 2.92
CA PRO A 203 1.83 21.89 3.24
C PRO A 203 3.18 21.77 3.97
N ALA A 204 3.99 22.83 3.96
CA ALA A 204 5.27 22.87 4.68
C ALA A 204 5.14 23.35 6.13
N ASP A 205 3.96 23.79 6.58
CA ASP A 205 3.74 24.23 7.95
C ASP A 205 3.58 23.03 8.89
N LEU A 206 4.63 22.78 9.68
CA LEU A 206 4.66 21.71 10.66
C LEU A 206 3.53 21.81 11.70
N ASN A 207 3.10 23.04 12.08
CA ASN A 207 2.05 23.21 13.07
C ASN A 207 0.70 22.68 12.56
N GLN A 208 0.41 22.79 11.27
CA GLN A 208 -0.80 22.21 10.68
C GLN A 208 -0.78 20.68 10.81
N TRP A 209 0.35 20.05 10.56
CA TRP A 209 0.47 18.58 10.72
C TRP A 209 0.38 18.14 12.19
N LEU A 210 0.89 18.94 13.13
CA LEU A 210 0.74 18.65 14.56
C LEU A 210 -0.73 18.71 15.02
N GLU A 211 -1.56 19.55 14.41
CA GLU A 211 -3.01 19.54 14.67
C GLU A 211 -3.65 18.22 14.27
N TRP A 212 -3.19 17.60 13.18
CA TRP A 212 -3.70 16.31 12.72
C TRP A 212 -3.39 15.16 13.69
N LEU A 213 -2.39 15.32 14.54
CA LEU A 213 -2.03 14.32 15.54
C LEU A 213 -2.83 14.45 16.84
N LYS A 214 -3.70 15.45 17.00
CA LYS A 214 -4.49 15.65 18.20
C LYS A 214 -5.68 14.70 18.28
N GLY A 215 -5.80 13.96 19.39
CA GLY A 215 -6.92 13.06 19.69
C GLY A 215 -7.08 11.90 18.70
N GLY A 216 -8.06 11.05 18.92
CA GLY A 216 -8.45 9.98 17.98
C GLY A 216 -7.42 8.88 17.75
N TRP A 217 -6.48 8.67 18.67
CA TRP A 217 -5.47 7.62 18.59
C TRP A 217 -6.07 6.23 18.76
N GLY A 218 -5.58 5.28 17.98
CA GLY A 218 -5.82 3.86 18.14
C GLY A 218 -4.65 3.16 18.84
N PHE A 219 -4.85 1.90 19.17
CA PHE A 219 -3.86 1.09 19.88
C PHE A 219 -3.81 -0.33 19.33
N ASP A 220 -2.59 -0.78 19.02
CA ASP A 220 -2.28 -2.17 18.64
C ASP A 220 -1.34 -2.80 19.68
N ALA A 221 -1.35 -4.12 19.75
CA ALA A 221 -0.33 -4.90 20.43
C ALA A 221 0.38 -5.81 19.44
N ASN A 222 1.71 -5.73 19.41
CA ASN A 222 2.56 -6.59 18.62
C ASN A 222 3.17 -7.67 19.51
N PHE A 223 3.19 -8.91 19.04
CA PHE A 223 3.78 -10.05 19.71
C PHE A 223 4.73 -10.77 18.77
N THR A 224 5.86 -11.21 19.28
CA THR A 224 6.79 -12.06 18.56
C THR A 224 7.28 -13.20 19.44
N CYS A 225 7.53 -14.34 18.84
CA CYS A 225 8.16 -15.49 19.49
C CYS A 225 9.15 -16.10 18.51
N GLU A 226 10.41 -16.14 18.87
CA GLU A 226 11.49 -16.62 18.05
C GLU A 226 12.20 -17.79 18.74
N HIS A 227 12.58 -18.80 17.97
CA HIS A 227 13.32 -19.93 18.46
C HIS A 227 14.36 -20.38 17.43
N ARG A 228 15.58 -20.66 17.91
CA ARG A 228 16.64 -21.25 17.10
C ARG A 228 16.44 -22.76 17.05
N LEU A 229 15.98 -23.26 15.90
CA LEU A 229 15.68 -24.68 15.68
C LEU A 229 16.95 -25.53 15.52
N THR A 230 17.96 -24.99 14.80
CA THR A 230 19.29 -25.57 14.64
C THR A 230 20.34 -24.46 14.64
N GLU A 231 21.62 -24.78 14.48
CA GLU A 231 22.68 -23.77 14.36
C GLU A 231 22.50 -22.85 13.15
N THR A 232 21.83 -23.34 12.11
CA THR A 232 21.63 -22.63 10.84
C THR A 232 20.19 -22.24 10.57
N LEU A 233 19.23 -22.67 11.41
CA LEU A 233 17.80 -22.49 11.17
C LEU A 233 17.13 -21.84 12.37
N GLN A 234 16.41 -20.75 12.13
CA GLN A 234 15.64 -19.98 13.10
C GLN A 234 14.21 -19.82 12.63
N GLY A 235 13.27 -20.02 13.53
CA GLY A 235 11.85 -19.76 13.30
C GLY A 235 11.37 -18.59 14.15
N ARG A 236 10.47 -17.76 13.60
CA ARG A 236 9.83 -16.66 14.29
C ARG A 236 8.33 -16.66 13.96
N ALA A 237 7.49 -16.52 14.98
CA ALA A 237 6.08 -16.22 14.81
C ALA A 237 5.83 -14.76 15.20
N TYR A 238 4.88 -14.11 14.53
CA TYR A 238 4.53 -12.73 14.83
C TYR A 238 3.02 -12.52 14.77
N MET A 239 2.53 -11.52 15.50
CA MET A 239 1.14 -11.11 15.48
C MET A 239 1.03 -9.61 15.78
N ARG A 240 0.28 -8.87 14.96
CA ARG A 240 -0.24 -7.53 15.26
C ARG A 240 -1.72 -7.65 15.55
N LEU A 241 -2.13 -7.31 16.74
CA LEU A 241 -3.53 -7.33 17.19
C LEU A 241 -4.02 -5.89 17.34
N PRO A 242 -4.90 -5.39 16.46
CA PRO A 242 -5.57 -4.11 16.65
C PRO A 242 -6.58 -4.23 17.78
N ILE A 243 -6.40 -3.42 18.84
CA ILE A 243 -7.22 -3.48 20.06
C ILE A 243 -8.23 -2.35 20.12
N VAL A 244 -7.77 -1.12 19.78
CA VAL A 244 -8.61 0.07 19.79
C VAL A 244 -8.48 0.76 18.43
N PRO A 245 -9.58 0.98 17.70
CA PRO A 245 -9.54 1.72 16.44
C PRO A 245 -9.20 3.20 16.69
N GLY A 246 -8.46 3.79 15.78
CA GLY A 246 -8.29 5.24 15.72
C GLY A 246 -9.52 5.92 15.14
N SER A 247 -9.66 7.23 15.31
CA SER A 247 -10.78 7.98 14.76
C SER A 247 -10.36 9.28 14.07
N MET A 248 -11.14 9.64 13.07
CA MET A 248 -11.09 10.91 12.33
C MET A 248 -12.42 11.62 12.49
N ASN A 249 -12.46 12.93 12.35
CA ASN A 249 -13.67 13.71 12.61
C ASN A 249 -14.04 14.65 11.47
N ASN A 250 -13.22 14.79 10.44
CA ASN A 250 -13.51 15.67 9.31
C ASN A 250 -13.84 14.82 8.10
N LEU A 251 -14.87 15.21 7.37
CA LEU A 251 -15.29 14.62 6.12
C LEU A 251 -15.31 15.70 5.04
N ALA A 252 -14.63 15.43 3.95
CA ALA A 252 -14.72 16.18 2.70
C ALA A 252 -15.29 15.27 1.63
N GLN A 253 -16.40 15.68 1.00
CA GLN A 253 -17.05 14.92 -0.06
C GLN A 253 -17.08 15.72 -1.35
N THR A 254 -16.84 15.05 -2.46
CA THR A 254 -17.00 15.59 -3.80
C THR A 254 -17.60 14.55 -4.71
N THR A 255 -18.24 14.99 -5.78
CA THR A 255 -18.78 14.13 -6.82
C THR A 255 -18.36 14.65 -8.18
N PHE A 256 -17.75 13.80 -8.97
CA PHE A 256 -17.55 14.04 -10.39
C PHE A 256 -18.77 13.52 -11.13
N VAL A 257 -19.40 14.36 -11.93
CA VAL A 257 -20.51 13.97 -12.80
C VAL A 257 -20.11 14.27 -14.24
N SER A 258 -20.25 13.30 -15.10
CA SER A 258 -20.06 13.50 -16.53
C SER A 258 -21.20 12.85 -17.29
N ARG A 259 -21.78 13.58 -18.24
CA ARG A 259 -22.87 13.11 -19.08
C ARG A 259 -22.50 13.27 -20.53
N TYR A 260 -22.73 12.22 -21.27
CA TYR A 260 -22.67 12.21 -22.72
C TYR A 260 -24.05 11.89 -23.28
N ASN A 261 -24.50 12.65 -24.28
CA ASN A 261 -25.76 12.43 -24.94
C ASN A 261 -25.58 12.64 -26.44
N ALA A 262 -26.05 11.67 -27.24
CA ALA A 262 -26.18 11.79 -28.66
C ALA A 262 -27.59 11.33 -29.09
N VAL A 263 -28.25 12.11 -29.91
CA VAL A 263 -29.64 11.83 -30.34
C VAL A 263 -29.68 10.56 -31.19
N ASP A 264 -28.66 10.35 -32.00
CA ASP A 264 -28.46 9.13 -32.81
C ASP A 264 -26.98 8.97 -33.22
N MET A 265 -26.64 7.85 -33.83
CA MET A 265 -25.28 7.57 -34.30
C MET A 265 -24.80 8.60 -35.36
N ILE A 266 -25.70 9.19 -36.14
CA ILE A 266 -25.37 10.21 -37.15
C ILE A 266 -24.99 11.52 -36.44
N ASP A 267 -25.70 11.89 -35.40
CA ASP A 267 -25.39 13.04 -34.55
C ASP A 267 -24.04 12.85 -33.89
N MET A 268 -23.79 11.69 -33.32
CA MET A 268 -22.49 11.35 -32.73
C MET A 268 -21.33 11.53 -33.74
N ILE A 269 -21.49 11.07 -34.97
CA ILE A 269 -20.45 11.19 -36.02
C ILE A 269 -20.27 12.64 -36.49
N LYS A 270 -21.35 13.41 -36.61
CA LYS A 270 -21.33 14.77 -37.17
C LYS A 270 -20.94 15.83 -36.15
N THR A 271 -21.45 15.75 -34.96
CA THR A 271 -21.33 16.78 -33.93
C THR A 271 -20.42 16.35 -32.78
N GLY A 272 -20.12 15.05 -32.64
CA GLY A 272 -19.45 14.45 -31.49
C GLY A 272 -20.37 14.24 -30.31
N GLY A 273 -21.69 14.50 -30.45
CA GLY A 273 -22.65 14.49 -29.34
C GLY A 273 -22.46 15.66 -28.38
N GLU A 274 -23.28 15.72 -27.36
CA GLU A 274 -23.15 16.67 -26.26
C GLU A 274 -22.43 16.04 -25.08
N PHE A 275 -21.29 16.63 -24.70
CA PHE A 275 -20.51 16.21 -23.54
C PHE A 275 -20.53 17.31 -22.49
N ASN A 276 -21.04 16.99 -21.32
CA ASN A 276 -21.04 17.86 -20.15
C ASN A 276 -20.38 17.19 -18.98
N SER A 277 -19.36 17.79 -18.40
CA SER A 277 -18.69 17.29 -17.22
C SER A 277 -18.57 18.37 -16.17
N GLU A 278 -18.90 18.03 -14.93
CA GLU A 278 -18.84 18.90 -13.78
C GLU A 278 -18.12 18.19 -12.65
N PHE A 279 -17.17 18.88 -12.05
CA PHE A 279 -16.57 18.46 -10.79
C PHE A 279 -17.18 19.34 -9.70
N LYS A 280 -18.04 18.74 -8.86
CA LYS A 280 -18.68 19.48 -7.76
C LYS A 280 -17.63 19.92 -6.76
N ASP A 281 -17.78 21.11 -6.24
CA ASP A 281 -16.93 21.60 -5.16
C ASP A 281 -17.00 20.67 -3.95
N PHE A 282 -15.88 20.60 -3.19
CA PHE A 282 -15.87 19.85 -1.96
C PHE A 282 -16.86 20.42 -0.94
N THR A 283 -17.70 19.55 -0.41
CA THR A 283 -18.52 19.83 0.76
C THR A 283 -17.81 19.35 2.00
N TYR A 284 -17.73 20.19 3.03
CA TYR A 284 -17.02 19.87 4.26
C TYR A 284 -18.02 19.71 5.41
N SER A 285 -17.85 18.65 6.17
CA SER A 285 -18.69 18.37 7.34
C SER A 285 -17.86 17.71 8.45
N THR A 286 -18.48 17.56 9.60
CA THR A 286 -17.89 16.83 10.72
C THR A 286 -18.60 15.49 10.87
N GLU A 287 -17.89 14.42 10.58
CA GLU A 287 -18.36 13.05 10.73
C GLU A 287 -17.27 12.20 11.35
N LYS A 288 -17.66 11.31 12.26
CA LYS A 288 -16.70 10.46 12.96
C LYS A 288 -16.56 9.12 12.27
N LYS A 289 -15.38 8.84 11.72
CA LYS A 289 -14.99 7.55 11.14
C LYS A 289 -13.98 6.86 12.03
N TYR A 290 -14.19 5.57 12.29
CA TYR A 290 -13.25 4.71 13.00
C TYR A 290 -12.51 3.81 12.02
N VAL A 291 -11.19 3.79 12.10
CA VAL A 291 -10.34 2.97 11.25
C VAL A 291 -9.29 2.25 12.10
N SER A 292 -9.07 0.98 11.84
CA SER A 292 -8.03 0.16 12.47
C SER A 292 -6.95 -0.18 11.46
N ARG A 293 -5.71 -0.29 11.94
CA ARG A 293 -4.65 -0.92 11.15
C ARG A 293 -5.00 -2.40 10.93
N PRO A 294 -4.51 -3.03 9.85
CA PRO A 294 -4.78 -4.44 9.60
C PRO A 294 -4.31 -5.35 10.74
N PHE A 295 -5.15 -6.30 11.14
CA PHE A 295 -4.67 -7.46 11.90
C PHE A 295 -3.67 -8.22 11.01
N ARG A 296 -2.57 -8.70 11.58
CA ARG A 296 -1.59 -9.53 10.87
C ARG A 296 -1.03 -10.60 11.77
N THR A 297 -0.85 -11.79 11.23
CA THR A 297 -0.14 -12.89 11.92
C THR A 297 0.56 -13.78 10.90
N GLY A 298 1.64 -14.42 11.33
CA GLY A 298 2.36 -15.32 10.46
C GLY A 298 3.56 -15.97 11.14
N ALA A 299 4.27 -16.76 10.36
CA ALA A 299 5.51 -17.40 10.74
C ALA A 299 6.59 -17.12 9.70
N GLU A 300 7.80 -16.94 10.17
CA GLU A 300 9.00 -16.67 9.40
C GLU A 300 10.06 -17.72 9.72
N VAL A 301 10.82 -18.12 8.72
CA VAL A 301 11.95 -19.03 8.84
C VAL A 301 13.15 -18.40 8.16
N ASN A 302 14.25 -18.34 8.89
CA ASN A 302 15.54 -17.89 8.39
C ASN A 302 16.53 -19.04 8.39
N TRP A 303 17.21 -19.27 7.27
CA TRP A 303 18.12 -20.38 7.06
C TRP A 303 19.46 -19.90 6.51
N ARG A 304 20.58 -20.30 7.17
CA ARG A 304 21.96 -19.96 6.83
C ARG A 304 22.77 -21.21 6.43
N PRO A 305 22.50 -21.83 5.29
CA PRO A 305 23.19 -23.08 4.92
C PRO A 305 24.69 -22.91 4.70
N PHE A 306 25.11 -21.72 4.35
CA PHE A 306 26.50 -21.40 4.00
C PHE A 306 27.17 -20.45 5.01
N GLY A 307 26.69 -20.42 6.26
CA GLY A 307 27.21 -19.56 7.31
C GLY A 307 26.68 -18.11 7.23
N GLU A 308 27.49 -17.15 7.65
CA GLU A 308 27.05 -15.76 7.81
C GLU A 308 26.92 -14.98 6.50
N TRP A 309 27.47 -15.48 5.39
CA TRP A 309 27.50 -14.72 4.15
C TRP A 309 26.23 -14.86 3.29
N MET A 310 25.34 -15.81 3.61
CA MET A 310 24.09 -15.99 2.88
C MET A 310 22.94 -16.45 3.79
N ILE A 311 21.83 -15.74 3.75
CA ILE A 311 20.61 -16.01 4.50
C ILE A 311 19.45 -16.16 3.52
N PHE A 312 18.74 -17.27 3.63
CA PHE A 312 17.46 -17.47 2.98
C PHE A 312 16.36 -17.18 4.00
N ASN A 313 15.38 -16.38 3.61
CA ASN A 313 14.23 -16.14 4.45
C ASN A 313 12.94 -16.59 3.75
N GLY A 314 12.01 -17.12 4.54
CA GLY A 314 10.66 -17.45 4.08
C GLY A 314 9.65 -17.03 5.13
N MET A 315 8.60 -16.34 4.73
CA MET A 315 7.51 -15.93 5.58
C MET A 315 6.18 -16.28 4.95
N LEU A 316 5.28 -16.82 5.76
CA LEU A 316 3.88 -17.05 5.43
C LEU A 316 3.02 -16.46 6.53
N GLY A 317 1.99 -15.74 6.13
CA GLY A 317 1.07 -15.10 7.06
C GLY A 317 -0.28 -14.82 6.45
N PHE A 318 -1.10 -14.16 7.21
CA PHE A 318 -2.33 -13.61 6.72
C PHE A 318 -2.65 -12.28 7.40
N ALA A 319 -3.40 -11.44 6.71
CA ALA A 319 -3.86 -10.16 7.20
C ALA A 319 -5.37 -10.01 7.05
N VAL A 320 -5.96 -9.16 7.88
CA VAL A 320 -7.37 -8.76 7.78
C VAL A 320 -7.41 -7.23 7.76
N LYS A 321 -7.80 -6.65 6.63
CA LYS A 321 -8.16 -5.23 6.54
C LYS A 321 -9.49 -4.99 7.27
N TYR A 322 -9.65 -3.81 7.84
CA TYR A 322 -10.85 -3.38 8.56
C TYR A 322 -11.33 -4.42 9.59
N PRO A 323 -10.42 -4.95 10.46
CA PRO A 323 -10.81 -5.92 11.46
C PRO A 323 -11.91 -5.33 12.35
N TRP A 324 -12.81 -6.19 12.82
CA TRP A 324 -13.94 -5.82 13.68
C TRP A 324 -15.06 -5.02 12.98
N THR A 325 -15.08 -4.95 11.66
CA THR A 325 -16.16 -4.35 10.86
C THR A 325 -16.85 -5.38 9.99
N THR A 326 -17.99 -5.03 9.40
CA THR A 326 -18.70 -5.87 8.41
C THR A 326 -17.92 -6.03 7.11
N ASP A 327 -17.03 -5.07 6.81
CA ASP A 327 -16.24 -4.98 5.58
C ASP A 327 -14.86 -5.63 5.74
N ALA A 328 -14.69 -6.46 6.79
CA ALA A 328 -13.46 -7.16 7.07
C ALA A 328 -13.04 -8.07 5.90
N LYS A 329 -11.88 -7.81 5.32
CA LYS A 329 -11.33 -8.57 4.18
C LYS A 329 -10.03 -9.26 4.58
N ALA A 330 -10.03 -10.59 4.53
CA ALA A 330 -8.87 -11.42 4.84
C ALA A 330 -8.10 -11.80 3.56
N TYR A 331 -6.78 -11.76 3.61
CA TYR A 331 -5.89 -12.20 2.52
C TYR A 331 -4.60 -12.79 3.06
N GLY A 332 -4.02 -13.71 2.27
CA GLY A 332 -2.71 -14.30 2.59
C GLY A 332 -1.57 -13.32 2.34
N GLU A 333 -0.48 -13.47 3.09
CA GLU A 333 0.76 -12.74 2.88
C GLU A 333 1.93 -13.72 2.80
N PHE A 334 2.92 -13.45 1.94
CA PHE A 334 4.16 -14.19 1.94
C PHE A 334 5.36 -13.30 1.57
N ASN A 335 6.53 -13.76 1.97
CA ASN A 335 7.81 -13.24 1.49
C ASN A 335 8.81 -14.40 1.41
N PHE A 336 9.55 -14.46 0.30
CA PHE A 336 10.70 -15.35 0.14
C PHE A 336 11.86 -14.51 -0.37
N GLY A 337 13.01 -14.61 0.29
CA GLY A 337 14.14 -13.78 -0.05
C GLY A 337 15.47 -14.47 0.18
N VAL A 338 16.49 -13.86 -0.40
CA VAL A 338 17.90 -14.19 -0.21
C VAL A 338 18.63 -12.90 0.07
N HIS A 339 19.32 -12.86 1.19
CA HIS A 339 20.28 -11.83 1.53
C HIS A 339 21.69 -12.43 1.48
N GLY A 340 22.65 -11.74 0.87
CA GLY A 340 24.03 -12.14 0.83
C GLY A 340 24.98 -11.00 1.15
N GLU A 341 26.07 -11.29 1.86
CA GLU A 341 27.11 -10.32 2.19
C GLU A 341 28.49 -10.76 1.65
N ILE A 342 29.16 -9.85 0.99
CA ILE A 342 30.51 -10.03 0.49
C ILE A 342 31.46 -9.15 1.33
N PHE A 343 32.43 -9.79 2.00
CA PHE A 343 33.40 -9.13 2.88
C PHE A 343 32.78 -8.32 4.04
N LYS A 344 31.51 -8.58 4.40
CA LYS A 344 30.74 -7.83 5.41
C LYS A 344 30.61 -6.32 5.12
N ILE A 345 30.79 -5.93 3.85
CA ILE A 345 30.74 -4.54 3.40
C ILE A 345 29.64 -4.37 2.32
N LEU A 346 29.61 -5.26 1.35
CA LEU A 346 28.68 -5.23 0.24
C LEU A 346 27.62 -6.33 0.45
N GLY A 347 26.39 -5.95 0.61
CA GLY A 347 25.26 -6.86 0.64
C GLY A 347 24.43 -6.77 -0.66
N PHE A 348 23.68 -7.83 -0.92
CA PHE A 348 22.64 -7.85 -1.94
C PHE A 348 21.38 -8.52 -1.39
N ASP A 349 20.24 -8.04 -1.81
CA ASP A 349 18.92 -8.56 -1.45
C ASP A 349 18.13 -8.89 -2.70
N LEU A 350 17.55 -10.08 -2.73
CA LEU A 350 16.58 -10.50 -3.73
C LEU A 350 15.37 -11.06 -3.00
N SER A 351 14.16 -10.60 -3.30
CA SER A 351 12.96 -11.16 -2.68
C SER A 351 11.74 -11.11 -3.59
N SER A 352 10.85 -12.06 -3.33
CA SER A 352 9.51 -12.14 -3.90
C SER A 352 8.50 -12.12 -2.76
N SER A 353 7.54 -11.22 -2.81
CA SER A 353 6.57 -11.04 -1.73
C SER A 353 5.16 -10.74 -2.24
N TYR A 354 4.18 -11.01 -1.38
CA TYR A 354 2.80 -10.60 -1.56
C TYR A 354 2.29 -9.97 -0.27
N PHE A 355 2.05 -8.67 -0.31
CA PHE A 355 1.57 -7.87 0.81
C PHE A 355 0.57 -6.83 0.34
N ASN A 356 -0.46 -6.58 1.13
CA ASN A 356 -1.51 -5.62 0.79
C ASN A 356 -2.07 -5.85 -0.62
N GLU A 357 -2.23 -7.13 -1.01
CA GLU A 357 -2.74 -7.56 -2.32
C GLU A 357 -1.82 -7.20 -3.51
N ILE A 358 -0.54 -6.90 -3.26
CA ILE A 358 0.46 -6.58 -4.27
C ILE A 358 1.58 -7.62 -4.26
N PHE A 359 1.84 -8.23 -5.41
CA PHE A 359 3.08 -9.00 -5.64
C PHE A 359 4.23 -8.05 -5.93
N SER A 360 5.38 -8.28 -5.29
CA SER A 360 6.56 -7.45 -5.44
C SER A 360 7.81 -8.31 -5.60
N GLN A 361 8.56 -8.07 -6.66
CA GLN A 361 9.87 -8.66 -6.93
C GLN A 361 10.92 -7.59 -6.67
N ARG A 362 11.77 -7.78 -5.67
CA ARG A 362 12.71 -6.77 -5.18
C ARG A 362 14.14 -7.19 -5.46
N ALA A 363 14.96 -6.23 -5.84
CA ALA A 363 16.40 -6.36 -5.91
C ALA A 363 17.06 -5.12 -5.28
N GLY A 364 18.01 -5.34 -4.39
CA GLY A 364 18.71 -4.27 -3.68
C GLY A 364 20.17 -4.54 -3.42
N ILE A 365 20.86 -3.49 -3.07
CA ILE A 365 22.24 -3.51 -2.61
C ILE A 365 22.35 -2.82 -1.26
N MET A 366 23.23 -3.34 -0.41
CA MET A 366 23.53 -2.78 0.90
C MET A 366 25.02 -2.48 0.99
N LEU A 367 25.36 -1.35 1.58
CA LEU A 367 26.73 -0.97 1.93
C LEU A 367 26.84 -0.85 3.46
N ASN A 368 27.63 -1.70 4.07
CA ASN A 368 27.83 -1.72 5.52
C ASN A 368 29.26 -1.30 5.87
N PHE A 369 29.44 -0.11 6.42
CA PHE A 369 30.70 0.45 6.89
C PHE A 369 30.88 0.32 8.40
N LYS A 370 30.29 -0.69 9.03
CA LYS A 370 30.24 -0.95 10.48
C LYS A 370 29.47 0.07 11.28
N VAL A 371 29.72 1.38 11.10
CA VAL A 371 29.03 2.47 11.78
C VAL A 371 27.85 2.96 10.97
N ILE A 372 27.97 2.98 9.65
CA ILE A 372 26.92 3.44 8.72
C ILE A 372 26.55 2.28 7.81
N GLU A 373 25.26 2.08 7.62
CA GLU A 373 24.69 1.15 6.66
C GLU A 373 23.75 1.91 5.75
N ILE A 374 23.85 1.64 4.48
CA ILE A 374 22.99 2.22 3.44
C ILE A 374 22.49 1.06 2.60
N ASP A 375 21.19 0.92 2.47
CA ASP A 375 20.56 -0.01 1.55
C ASP A 375 19.67 0.73 0.57
N ALA A 376 19.63 0.26 -0.65
CA ALA A 376 18.76 0.80 -1.68
C ALA A 376 18.40 -0.28 -2.70
N GLY A 377 17.22 -0.18 -3.26
CA GLY A 377 16.78 -1.12 -4.27
C GLY A 377 15.55 -0.68 -5.02
N VAL A 378 15.20 -1.52 -5.98
CA VAL A 378 14.01 -1.36 -6.82
C VAL A 378 13.10 -2.56 -6.63
N ALA A 379 11.82 -2.33 -6.89
CA ALA A 379 10.81 -3.38 -6.90
C ALA A 379 10.01 -3.31 -8.21
N PHE A 380 9.79 -4.45 -8.82
CA PHE A 380 8.76 -4.62 -9.84
C PHE A 380 7.51 -5.15 -9.16
N GLN A 381 6.37 -4.53 -9.42
CA GLN A 381 5.14 -4.82 -8.70
C GLN A 381 4.01 -5.17 -9.66
N GLY A 382 2.99 -5.88 -9.15
CA GLY A 382 1.81 -6.24 -9.92
C GLY A 382 0.77 -6.93 -9.05
N ALA A 383 -0.49 -6.94 -9.48
CA ALA A 383 -1.55 -7.67 -8.77
C ALA A 383 -1.50 -9.19 -8.98
N SER A 384 -0.68 -9.70 -9.90
CA SER A 384 -0.39 -11.14 -10.04
C SER A 384 1.11 -11.40 -10.01
N PHE A 385 1.48 -12.64 -9.63
CA PHE A 385 2.88 -13.06 -9.57
C PHE A 385 3.59 -12.91 -10.92
N SER A 386 2.96 -13.35 -12.02
CA SER A 386 3.55 -13.24 -13.36
C SER A 386 3.68 -11.78 -13.83
N LYS A 387 2.67 -10.96 -13.60
CA LYS A 387 2.68 -9.55 -13.99
C LYS A 387 3.71 -8.75 -13.21
N SER A 388 4.01 -9.09 -11.96
CA SER A 388 5.07 -8.42 -11.18
C SER A 388 6.45 -8.60 -11.80
N TRP A 389 6.75 -9.73 -12.47
CA TRP A 389 8.00 -9.92 -13.22
C TRP A 389 8.06 -9.13 -14.53
N LEU A 390 6.91 -8.79 -15.11
CA LEU A 390 6.81 -7.98 -16.33
C LEU A 390 6.77 -6.47 -16.06
N GLY A 391 6.88 -6.08 -14.77
CA GLY A 391 6.92 -4.68 -14.39
C GLY A 391 5.60 -3.94 -14.60
N SER A 392 4.46 -4.56 -14.29
CA SER A 392 3.16 -3.87 -14.29
C SER A 392 3.03 -2.80 -13.20
N GLY A 393 4.08 -2.60 -12.43
CA GLY A 393 4.26 -1.54 -11.47
C GLY A 393 5.73 -1.44 -11.08
N ALA A 394 6.07 -0.34 -10.44
CA ALA A 394 7.42 -0.06 -9.98
C ALA A 394 7.42 0.49 -8.56
N GLY A 395 8.47 0.19 -7.84
CA GLY A 395 8.74 0.75 -6.51
C GLY A 395 10.23 0.94 -6.32
N CYS A 396 10.57 1.73 -5.33
CA CYS A 396 11.94 1.88 -4.85
C CYS A 396 11.97 1.95 -3.34
N TYR A 397 13.12 1.62 -2.77
CA TYR A 397 13.35 1.78 -1.35
C TYR A 397 14.77 2.24 -1.06
N VAL A 398 14.91 2.96 0.04
CA VAL A 398 16.19 3.41 0.58
C VAL A 398 16.14 3.32 2.09
N GLY A 399 17.18 2.76 2.69
CA GLY A 399 17.40 2.72 4.13
C GLY A 399 18.76 3.30 4.48
N VAL A 400 18.83 3.94 5.64
CA VAL A 400 20.08 4.41 6.22
C VAL A 400 20.04 4.13 7.70
N ALA A 401 21.10 3.50 8.21
CA ALA A 401 21.27 3.26 9.63
C ALA A 401 22.66 3.69 10.11
N VAL A 402 22.72 4.21 11.32
CA VAL A 402 23.97 4.59 12.02
C VAL A 402 23.97 3.90 13.38
N GLY A 403 25.08 3.25 13.73
CA GLY A 403 25.16 2.54 14.99
C GLY A 403 26.58 2.00 15.30
N TRP A 404 26.73 1.42 16.48
CA TRP A 404 28.01 0.82 16.95
C TRP A 404 27.78 -0.38 17.87
#